data_d0cf5f150763227e6c1756ae6e54a84d
#
_entry.id   d0cf5f150763227e6c1756ae6e54a84d
#
_cell.length_a   1.000
_cell.length_b   1.000
_cell.length_c   1.000
_cell.angle_alpha   90.00
_cell.angle_beta   90.00
_cell.angle_gamma   90.00
#
_symmetry.space_group_name_H-M   'P 1'
#
loop_
_entity.id
_entity.type
_entity.pdbx_description
1 polymer ?
#
loop_
_entity_poly.entity_id
_entity_poly.type
_entity_poly.pdbx_seq_one_letter_code
_entity_poly.pdbx_strand_id
1 'polypeptide(L)'
;MIKYVFGLLILSNLCSCVEKGVQVQKATPTHPKLVIVPFLWSDLHFPLENLQTGDLVLRHSEGFSSDIFKGASKKEKLYSHAGIALRNSDGSVEVYHMLGGVENPSFNLKKDSVQAFVSPTFAKSFAIYHYDLASSERSAVDSLVRYYYKSNLQFDMDFDLNSDKKMYCSEFVYKVILFATHRKDYIHLSLENGKNFVGIDDLYLNIHSTLLIKKNYEKNH
;
A
#
# COMPACT_ATOMS: atom_id res chain seq x y z
N MET A 1 -74.74 6.21 -53.39
CA MET A 1 -73.28 6.44 -53.35
C MET A 1 -72.65 5.26 -52.67
N ILE A 2 -72.01 4.35 -53.43
CA ILE A 2 -71.49 3.07 -53.01
C ILE A 2 -70.00 3.24 -52.82
N LYS A 3 -69.44 2.97 -51.60
CA LYS A 3 -68.03 2.95 -51.37
C LYS A 3 -67.58 1.50 -51.25
N TYR A 4 -66.74 1.10 -52.19
CA TYR A 4 -66.08 -0.19 -52.21
C TYR A 4 -64.94 -0.18 -51.15
N VAL A 5 -64.89 -1.21 -50.29
CA VAL A 5 -63.74 -1.49 -49.39
C VAL A 5 -62.95 -2.68 -49.97
N PHE A 6 -61.75 -2.39 -50.41
CA PHE A 6 -60.77 -3.43 -50.85
C PHE A 6 -60.07 -3.99 -49.62
N GLY A 7 -60.30 -5.25 -49.35
CA GLY A 7 -59.54 -5.96 -48.29
C GLY A 7 -58.24 -6.49 -48.88
N LEU A 8 -57.12 -6.08 -48.29
CA LEU A 8 -55.78 -6.56 -48.59
C LEU A 8 -55.42 -7.65 -47.58
N LEU A 9 -55.35 -8.91 -47.99
CA LEU A 9 -54.84 -10.00 -47.22
C LEU A 9 -53.31 -9.92 -47.23
N ILE A 10 -52.71 -9.64 -46.03
CA ILE A 10 -51.28 -9.73 -45.82
C ILE A 10 -51.00 -11.10 -45.17
N LEU A 11 -50.39 -12.02 -45.93
CA LEU A 11 -49.79 -13.24 -45.35
C LEU A 11 -48.53 -12.85 -44.58
N SER A 12 -48.57 -12.97 -43.27
CA SER A 12 -47.39 -12.85 -42.39
C SER A 12 -46.67 -14.19 -42.32
N ASN A 13 -45.52 -14.28 -42.97
CA ASN A 13 -44.56 -15.34 -42.78
C ASN A 13 -43.88 -15.12 -41.37
N LEU A 14 -44.24 -15.93 -40.40
CA LEU A 14 -43.56 -16.00 -39.12
C LEU A 14 -42.25 -16.80 -39.32
N CYS A 15 -41.15 -16.07 -39.53
CA CYS A 15 -39.81 -16.63 -39.44
C CYS A 15 -39.45 -16.74 -37.94
N SER A 16 -39.53 -17.94 -37.42
CA SER A 16 -39.08 -18.26 -36.02
C SER A 16 -37.59 -18.35 -35.99
N CYS A 17 -36.89 -17.26 -35.68
CA CYS A 17 -35.49 -17.26 -35.32
C CYS A 17 -35.35 -17.80 -33.88
N VAL A 18 -34.92 -19.06 -33.75
CA VAL A 18 -34.46 -19.61 -32.48
C VAL A 18 -33.13 -18.96 -32.15
N GLU A 19 -33.15 -17.93 -31.29
CA GLU A 19 -31.95 -17.41 -30.66
C GLU A 19 -31.37 -18.47 -29.73
N LYS A 20 -30.27 -19.11 -30.18
CA LYS A 20 -29.41 -19.88 -29.27
C LYS A 20 -28.78 -18.93 -28.28
N GLY A 21 -29.38 -18.83 -27.10
CA GLY A 21 -28.81 -18.09 -25.99
C GLY A 21 -27.42 -18.66 -25.63
N VAL A 22 -26.38 -17.90 -25.92
CA VAL A 22 -25.04 -18.16 -25.44
C VAL A 22 -25.05 -17.95 -23.92
N GLN A 23 -25.07 -19.03 -23.17
CA GLN A 23 -24.91 -19.01 -21.74
C GLN A 23 -23.46 -18.54 -21.44
N VAL A 24 -23.28 -17.25 -21.15
CA VAL A 24 -22.03 -16.74 -20.61
C VAL A 24 -21.92 -17.25 -19.18
N GLN A 25 -21.17 -18.33 -19.00
CA GLN A 25 -20.78 -18.76 -17.67
C GLN A 25 -20.00 -17.62 -17.01
N LYS A 26 -20.60 -16.96 -16.01
CA LYS A 26 -19.90 -16.04 -15.13
C LYS A 26 -18.80 -16.85 -14.42
N ALA A 27 -17.56 -16.72 -14.90
CA ALA A 27 -16.41 -17.23 -14.17
C ALA A 27 -16.39 -16.52 -12.81
N THR A 28 -16.58 -17.28 -11.74
CA THR A 28 -16.37 -16.79 -10.38
C THR A 28 -14.91 -16.41 -10.27
N PRO A 29 -14.54 -15.18 -9.87
CA PRO A 29 -13.15 -14.83 -9.71
C PRO A 29 -12.55 -15.75 -8.64
N THR A 30 -11.72 -16.70 -9.06
CA THR A 30 -10.92 -17.50 -8.15
C THR A 30 -9.83 -16.59 -7.61
N HIS A 31 -10.02 -16.10 -6.38
CA HIS A 31 -8.95 -15.41 -5.66
C HIS A 31 -7.75 -16.39 -5.59
N PRO A 32 -6.55 -15.94 -5.98
CA PRO A 32 -5.37 -16.79 -5.86
C PRO A 32 -5.22 -17.20 -4.39
N LYS A 33 -5.06 -18.51 -4.17
CA LYS A 33 -4.89 -19.07 -2.83
C LYS A 33 -3.59 -18.52 -2.26
N LEU A 34 -3.68 -17.77 -1.15
CA LEU A 34 -2.49 -17.26 -0.47
C LEU A 34 -1.59 -18.42 -0.05
N VAL A 35 -0.38 -18.47 -0.58
CA VAL A 35 0.66 -19.43 -0.18
C VAL A 35 1.34 -18.87 1.06
N ILE A 36 1.13 -19.51 2.21
CA ILE A 36 1.83 -19.14 3.45
C ILE A 36 3.22 -19.74 3.39
N VAL A 37 4.24 -18.88 3.25
CA VAL A 37 5.64 -19.28 3.29
C VAL A 37 6.12 -19.19 4.74
N PRO A 38 6.64 -20.26 5.34
CA PRO A 38 7.21 -20.25 6.68
C PRO A 38 8.33 -19.19 6.75
N PHE A 39 8.27 -18.33 7.77
CA PHE A 39 9.24 -17.28 7.99
C PHE A 39 9.57 -17.16 9.47
N LEU A 40 10.86 -17.30 9.79
CA LEU A 40 11.38 -17.08 11.13
C LEU A 40 12.28 -15.83 11.12
N TRP A 41 12.01 -14.90 12.03
CA TRP A 41 12.83 -13.69 12.15
C TRP A 41 14.31 -14.01 12.45
N SER A 42 14.57 -15.08 13.19
CA SER A 42 15.91 -15.58 13.48
C SER A 42 16.76 -15.87 12.24
N ASP A 43 16.12 -16.22 11.11
CA ASP A 43 16.81 -16.51 9.86
C ASP A 43 17.44 -15.27 9.21
N LEU A 44 17.05 -14.09 9.69
CA LEU A 44 17.65 -12.82 9.26
C LEU A 44 18.99 -12.53 9.95
N HIS A 45 19.31 -13.20 11.07
CA HIS A 45 20.47 -12.91 11.91
C HIS A 45 20.55 -11.42 12.32
N PHE A 46 19.37 -10.79 12.47
CA PHE A 46 19.24 -9.39 12.85
C PHE A 46 18.39 -9.30 14.13
N PRO A 47 18.97 -8.87 15.27
CA PRO A 47 18.27 -8.80 16.53
C PRO A 47 17.09 -7.82 16.48
N LEU A 48 15.90 -8.28 16.92
CA LEU A 48 14.68 -7.46 16.93
C LEU A 48 14.83 -6.22 17.84
N GLU A 49 15.65 -6.33 18.88
CA GLU A 49 15.98 -5.23 19.78
C GLU A 49 16.71 -4.06 19.13
N ASN A 50 17.32 -4.25 17.98
CA ASN A 50 17.93 -3.16 17.21
C ASN A 50 16.90 -2.26 16.50
N LEU A 51 15.65 -2.71 16.38
CA LEU A 51 14.59 -1.87 15.84
C LEU A 51 14.11 -0.86 16.88
N GLN A 52 13.90 0.36 16.46
CA GLN A 52 13.42 1.46 17.28
C GLN A 52 12.11 2.04 16.74
N THR A 53 11.37 2.70 17.64
CA THR A 53 10.22 3.52 17.23
C THR A 53 10.68 4.59 16.24
N GLY A 54 10.00 4.69 15.10
CA GLY A 54 10.32 5.62 14.03
C GLY A 54 11.18 5.02 12.92
N ASP A 55 11.62 3.75 13.02
CA ASP A 55 12.32 3.10 11.92
C ASP A 55 11.38 2.92 10.72
N LEU A 56 11.92 3.19 9.53
CA LEU A 56 11.23 2.99 8.27
C LEU A 56 11.31 1.52 7.87
N VAL A 57 10.17 0.91 7.61
CA VAL A 57 10.07 -0.46 7.10
C VAL A 57 9.50 -0.44 5.70
N LEU A 58 10.26 -0.96 4.74
CA LEU A 58 9.92 -1.01 3.32
C LEU A 58 9.72 -2.43 2.86
N ARG A 59 8.79 -2.67 1.94
CA ARG A 59 8.66 -3.93 1.23
C ARG A 59 8.35 -3.73 -0.25
N HIS A 60 8.77 -4.69 -1.07
CA HIS A 60 8.27 -4.89 -2.42
C HIS A 60 7.24 -6.00 -2.40
N SER A 61 6.01 -5.69 -2.77
CA SER A 61 4.92 -6.65 -2.93
C SER A 61 4.55 -6.78 -4.41
N GLU A 62 3.78 -7.79 -4.78
CA GLU A 62 3.14 -7.89 -6.10
C GLU A 62 1.76 -7.23 -6.10
N GLY A 63 1.28 -6.89 -7.30
CA GLY A 63 -0.07 -6.42 -7.54
C GLY A 63 -0.16 -4.99 -8.07
N PHE A 64 -1.35 -4.65 -8.55
CA PHE A 64 -1.61 -3.39 -9.27
C PHE A 64 -1.24 -2.13 -8.45
N SER A 65 -1.58 -2.08 -7.18
CA SER A 65 -1.22 -0.96 -6.30
C SER A 65 0.29 -0.84 -6.11
N SER A 66 1.00 -1.98 -6.01
CA SER A 66 2.46 -2.03 -5.95
C SER A 66 3.11 -1.39 -7.18
N ASP A 67 2.60 -1.67 -8.37
CA ASP A 67 3.15 -1.13 -9.61
C ASP A 67 2.96 0.39 -9.70
N ILE A 68 1.84 0.92 -9.20
CA ILE A 68 1.58 2.37 -9.15
C ILE A 68 2.62 3.06 -8.26
N PHE A 69 2.79 2.61 -7.02
CA PHE A 69 3.74 3.23 -6.07
C PHE A 69 5.20 3.08 -6.50
N LYS A 70 5.54 1.90 -7.04
CA LYS A 70 6.86 1.67 -7.62
C LYS A 70 7.11 2.56 -8.85
N GLY A 71 6.07 2.77 -9.68
CA GLY A 71 6.12 3.67 -10.84
C GLY A 71 6.33 5.13 -10.47
N ALA A 72 5.80 5.58 -9.33
CA ALA A 72 5.92 6.93 -8.84
C ALA A 72 7.32 7.27 -8.29
N SER A 73 8.09 6.26 -7.84
CA SER A 73 9.50 6.45 -7.43
C SER A 73 10.37 6.92 -8.60
N LYS A 74 11.19 7.95 -8.40
CA LYS A 74 11.94 8.63 -9.46
C LYS A 74 13.39 8.16 -9.61
N LYS A 75 14.06 7.85 -8.49
CA LYS A 75 15.48 7.49 -8.45
C LYS A 75 15.67 5.97 -8.38
N GLU A 76 14.93 5.30 -7.50
CA GLU A 76 14.97 3.85 -7.32
C GLU A 76 13.58 3.25 -7.21
N LYS A 77 13.35 2.13 -7.92
CA LYS A 77 12.06 1.42 -7.95
C LYS A 77 12.14 0.07 -7.24
N LEU A 78 12.81 0.04 -6.07
CA LEU A 78 13.07 -1.21 -5.35
C LEU A 78 11.90 -1.65 -4.47
N TYR A 79 11.14 -0.70 -3.92
CA TYR A 79 10.05 -0.97 -2.99
C TYR A 79 8.76 -0.33 -3.46
N SER A 80 7.64 -0.89 -3.02
CA SER A 80 6.30 -0.45 -3.41
C SER A 80 5.43 -0.08 -2.22
N HIS A 81 5.93 -0.31 -1.00
CA HIS A 81 5.14 -0.07 0.22
C HIS A 81 6.03 0.31 1.39
N ALA A 82 5.51 1.20 2.25
CA ALA A 82 6.21 1.74 3.39
C ALA A 82 5.34 1.75 4.65
N GLY A 83 5.98 1.61 5.80
CA GLY A 83 5.38 1.77 7.12
C GLY A 83 6.40 2.25 8.14
N ILE A 84 5.92 2.63 9.33
CA ILE A 84 6.73 3.05 10.48
C ILE A 84 6.65 1.99 11.56
N ALA A 85 7.81 1.59 12.08
CA ALA A 85 7.92 0.69 13.22
C ALA A 85 7.63 1.43 14.54
N LEU A 86 6.83 0.82 15.41
CA LEU A 86 6.72 1.20 16.80
C LEU A 86 7.13 0.03 17.69
N ARG A 87 8.03 0.27 18.62
CA ARG A 87 8.43 -0.68 19.66
C ARG A 87 7.49 -0.53 20.86
N ASN A 88 6.87 -1.63 21.25
CA ASN A 88 6.04 -1.70 22.45
C ASN A 88 6.86 -1.97 23.70
N SER A 89 6.27 -1.73 24.90
CA SER A 89 6.91 -1.95 26.19
C SER A 89 7.27 -3.41 26.48
N ASP A 90 6.58 -4.37 25.84
CA ASP A 90 6.86 -5.81 25.91
C ASP A 90 7.99 -6.26 24.97
N GLY A 91 8.61 -5.32 24.25
CA GLY A 91 9.68 -5.58 23.29
C GLY A 91 9.21 -5.98 21.88
N SER A 92 7.90 -6.18 21.67
CA SER A 92 7.36 -6.43 20.35
C SER A 92 7.47 -5.19 19.45
N VAL A 93 7.53 -5.40 18.13
CA VAL A 93 7.58 -4.33 17.13
C VAL A 93 6.43 -4.49 16.15
N GLU A 94 5.59 -3.46 16.06
CA GLU A 94 4.50 -3.36 15.11
C GLU A 94 4.85 -2.35 14.02
N VAL A 95 4.46 -2.63 12.78
CA VAL A 95 4.58 -1.71 11.64
C VAL A 95 3.21 -1.13 11.33
N TYR A 96 3.11 0.18 11.41
CA TYR A 96 1.90 0.93 11.05
C TYR A 96 2.04 1.43 9.63
N HIS A 97 1.03 1.14 8.79
CA HIS A 97 1.09 1.45 7.37
C HIS A 97 -0.28 1.69 6.75
N MET A 98 -0.33 2.56 5.75
CA MET A 98 -1.54 2.85 4.98
C MET A 98 -1.63 1.87 3.81
N LEU A 99 -2.73 1.14 3.73
CA LEU A 99 -3.00 0.19 2.66
C LEU A 99 -4.48 0.29 2.27
N GLY A 100 -4.75 0.26 0.98
CA GLY A 100 -6.11 0.24 0.43
C GLY A 100 -6.38 -1.03 -0.38
N GLY A 101 -7.62 -1.16 -0.86
CA GLY A 101 -8.03 -2.24 -1.74
C GLY A 101 -8.35 -3.55 -1.03
N VAL A 102 -8.17 -4.67 -1.75
CA VAL A 102 -8.60 -6.01 -1.28
C VAL A 102 -7.89 -6.45 0.00
N GLU A 103 -6.62 -6.03 0.18
CA GLU A 103 -5.83 -6.38 1.36
C GLU A 103 -6.25 -5.60 2.62
N ASN A 104 -6.95 -4.49 2.45
CA ASN A 104 -7.50 -3.67 3.54
C ASN A 104 -8.81 -3.00 3.09
N PRO A 105 -9.95 -3.72 3.05
CA PRO A 105 -11.22 -3.18 2.57
C PRO A 105 -11.76 -2.00 3.39
N SER A 106 -11.33 -1.86 4.63
CA SER A 106 -11.70 -0.72 5.48
C SER A 106 -10.98 0.57 5.12
N PHE A 107 -9.87 0.48 4.37
CA PHE A 107 -8.99 1.61 4.03
C PHE A 107 -8.41 2.37 5.24
N ASN A 108 -8.56 1.84 6.45
CA ASN A 108 -8.02 2.46 7.66
C ASN A 108 -6.52 2.20 7.79
N LEU A 109 -5.82 3.04 8.57
CA LEU A 109 -4.45 2.77 8.99
C LEU A 109 -4.38 1.38 9.65
N LYS A 110 -3.56 0.52 9.10
CA LYS A 110 -3.35 -0.86 9.52
C LYS A 110 -2.10 -0.99 10.37
N LYS A 111 -2.06 -2.03 11.21
CA LYS A 111 -0.84 -2.45 11.90
C LYS A 111 -0.65 -3.96 11.75
N ASP A 112 0.56 -4.36 11.50
CA ASP A 112 0.99 -5.77 11.46
C ASP A 112 2.23 -5.92 12.35
N SER A 113 2.52 -7.13 12.84
CA SER A 113 3.84 -7.38 13.42
C SER A 113 4.91 -7.18 12.34
N VAL A 114 6.12 -6.74 12.74
CA VAL A 114 7.20 -6.54 11.76
C VAL A 114 7.51 -7.85 11.01
N GLN A 115 7.42 -9.00 11.68
CA GLN A 115 7.60 -10.31 11.07
C GLN A 115 6.57 -10.58 9.96
N ALA A 116 5.30 -10.27 10.22
CA ALA A 116 4.25 -10.43 9.21
C ALA A 116 4.46 -9.48 8.03
N PHE A 117 4.78 -8.20 8.32
CA PHE A 117 4.96 -7.19 7.29
C PHE A 117 6.07 -7.54 6.30
N VAL A 118 7.21 -8.10 6.77
CA VAL A 118 8.37 -8.44 5.93
C VAL A 118 8.40 -9.90 5.48
N SER A 119 7.42 -10.72 5.85
CA SER A 119 7.44 -12.15 5.52
C SER A 119 7.37 -12.39 4.00
N PRO A 120 7.99 -13.47 3.49
CA PRO A 120 7.94 -13.82 2.07
C PRO A 120 6.52 -14.14 1.56
N THR A 121 5.55 -14.30 2.46
CA THR A 121 4.12 -14.41 2.12
C THR A 121 3.59 -13.12 1.50
N PHE A 122 4.10 -11.96 1.94
CA PHE A 122 3.60 -10.64 1.52
C PHE A 122 4.66 -9.77 0.84
N ALA A 123 5.93 -10.19 0.88
CA ALA A 123 7.04 -9.42 0.35
C ALA A 123 7.98 -10.28 -0.50
N LYS A 124 8.37 -9.81 -1.67
CA LYS A 124 9.46 -10.35 -2.48
C LYS A 124 10.83 -9.88 -1.99
N SER A 125 10.85 -8.71 -1.42
CA SER A 125 12.01 -8.13 -0.76
C SER A 125 11.57 -7.10 0.26
N PHE A 126 12.46 -6.82 1.23
CA PHE A 126 12.25 -5.74 2.19
C PHE A 126 13.56 -5.06 2.54
N ALA A 127 13.45 -3.87 3.16
CA ALA A 127 14.54 -3.21 3.86
C ALA A 127 14.00 -2.47 5.08
N ILE A 128 14.87 -2.27 6.06
CA ILE A 128 14.61 -1.46 7.23
C ILE A 128 15.71 -0.41 7.33
N TYR A 129 15.30 0.84 7.49
CA TYR A 129 16.17 1.98 7.66
C TYR A 129 15.93 2.63 9.01
N HIS A 130 17.00 3.02 9.66
CA HIS A 130 16.99 3.82 10.86
C HIS A 130 17.02 5.30 10.49
N TYR A 131 16.08 6.09 11.06
CA TYR A 131 16.14 7.55 11.00
C TYR A 131 16.89 8.11 12.23
N ASP A 132 17.72 9.13 12.03
CA ASP A 132 18.50 9.82 13.06
C ASP A 132 17.63 10.73 13.98
N LEU A 133 16.62 10.14 14.59
CA LEU A 133 15.67 10.84 15.45
C LEU A 133 16.19 10.93 16.88
N ALA A 134 16.02 12.10 17.51
CA ALA A 134 16.23 12.26 18.94
C ALA A 134 15.15 11.48 19.75
N SER A 135 15.42 11.17 21.02
CA SER A 135 14.47 10.45 21.88
C SER A 135 13.11 11.15 22.00
N SER A 136 13.10 12.48 22.06
CA SER A 136 11.86 13.27 22.07
C SER A 136 11.09 13.18 20.76
N GLU A 137 11.79 13.16 19.62
CA GLU A 137 11.19 12.98 18.29
C GLU A 137 10.59 11.58 18.14
N ARG A 138 11.28 10.53 18.64
CA ARG A 138 10.72 9.16 18.69
C ARG A 138 9.46 9.07 19.53
N SER A 139 9.43 9.75 20.68
CA SER A 139 8.22 9.84 21.50
C SER A 139 7.07 10.57 20.79
N ALA A 140 7.38 11.60 20.01
CA ALA A 140 6.40 12.29 19.17
C ALA A 140 5.89 11.38 18.03
N VAL A 141 6.77 10.62 17.38
CA VAL A 141 6.38 9.59 16.38
C VAL A 141 5.39 8.59 16.99
N ASP A 142 5.71 8.01 18.17
CA ASP A 142 4.82 7.06 18.85
C ASP A 142 3.43 7.67 19.09
N SER A 143 3.41 8.88 19.62
CA SER A 143 2.16 9.59 19.95
C SER A 143 1.33 9.88 18.69
N LEU A 144 1.95 10.38 17.62
CA LEU A 144 1.29 10.70 16.35
C LEU A 144 0.72 9.45 15.66
N VAL A 145 1.50 8.39 15.57
CA VAL A 145 1.07 7.14 14.94
C VAL A 145 -0.11 6.54 15.70
N ARG A 146 -0.05 6.50 17.03
CA ARG A 146 -1.18 6.01 17.85
C ARG A 146 -2.41 6.91 17.76
N TYR A 147 -2.22 8.22 17.64
CA TYR A 147 -3.33 9.15 17.39
C TYR A 147 -4.01 8.87 16.06
N TYR A 148 -3.26 8.75 14.97
CA TYR A 148 -3.79 8.43 13.65
C TYR A 148 -4.49 7.07 13.60
N TYR A 149 -3.93 6.07 14.29
CA TYR A 149 -4.54 4.74 14.39
C TYR A 149 -5.89 4.78 15.11
N LYS A 150 -5.97 5.49 16.25
CA LYS A 150 -7.21 5.65 17.03
C LYS A 150 -8.27 6.48 16.29
N SER A 151 -7.86 7.44 15.49
CA SER A 151 -8.77 8.28 14.68
C SER A 151 -9.23 7.62 13.39
N ASN A 152 -8.82 6.36 13.12
CA ASN A 152 -9.16 5.63 11.90
C ASN A 152 -8.77 6.39 10.62
N LEU A 153 -7.53 6.93 10.58
CA LEU A 153 -7.00 7.59 9.38
C LEU A 153 -7.24 6.75 8.14
N GLN A 154 -7.82 7.36 7.10
CA GLN A 154 -8.19 6.68 5.86
C GLN A 154 -7.07 6.75 4.82
N PHE A 155 -6.98 5.71 3.97
CA PHE A 155 -6.10 5.72 2.81
C PHE A 155 -6.56 6.77 1.79
N ASP A 156 -5.61 7.54 1.25
CA ASP A 156 -5.86 8.53 0.20
C ASP A 156 -5.72 7.89 -1.19
N MET A 157 -6.84 7.82 -1.92
CA MET A 157 -6.88 7.37 -3.32
C MET A 157 -6.64 8.49 -4.32
N ASP A 158 -6.72 9.75 -3.88
CA ASP A 158 -6.55 10.94 -4.71
C ASP A 158 -5.09 11.42 -4.76
N PHE A 159 -4.26 10.87 -3.86
CA PHE A 159 -2.83 11.22 -3.70
C PHE A 159 -2.60 12.72 -3.48
N ASP A 160 -3.48 13.36 -2.71
CA ASP A 160 -3.44 14.80 -2.42
C ASP A 160 -2.64 15.10 -1.15
N LEU A 161 -1.38 15.47 -1.32
CA LEU A 161 -0.47 15.81 -0.22
C LEU A 161 -0.92 17.02 0.62
N ASN A 162 -1.86 17.84 0.15
CA ASN A 162 -2.32 19.05 0.84
C ASN A 162 -3.37 18.77 1.94
N SER A 163 -3.86 17.53 2.05
CA SER A 163 -4.85 17.13 3.05
C SER A 163 -4.23 16.22 4.11
N ASP A 164 -4.55 16.44 5.39
CA ASP A 164 -4.15 15.56 6.49
C ASP A 164 -5.28 14.60 6.92
N LYS A 165 -6.41 14.62 6.20
CA LYS A 165 -7.59 13.79 6.52
C LYS A 165 -7.47 12.36 6.02
N LYS A 166 -6.69 12.17 4.96
CA LYS A 166 -6.36 10.88 4.35
C LYS A 166 -4.89 10.92 3.95
N MET A 167 -4.23 9.77 3.91
CA MET A 167 -2.82 9.68 3.50
C MET A 167 -2.57 8.39 2.74
N TYR A 168 -1.70 8.41 1.73
CA TYR A 168 -1.15 7.19 1.15
C TYR A 168 0.10 6.72 1.92
N CYS A 169 0.65 5.56 1.63
CA CYS A 169 1.65 4.92 2.51
C CYS A 169 2.91 5.75 2.75
N SER A 170 3.51 6.30 1.70
CA SER A 170 4.73 7.13 1.83
C SER A 170 4.43 8.52 2.39
N GLU A 171 3.28 9.09 2.08
CA GLU A 171 2.81 10.34 2.69
C GLU A 171 2.64 10.20 4.21
N PHE A 172 2.03 9.10 4.67
CA PHE A 172 1.88 8.83 6.09
C PHE A 172 3.23 8.84 6.81
N VAL A 173 4.22 8.12 6.28
CA VAL A 173 5.58 8.12 6.84
C VAL A 173 6.16 9.53 6.85
N TYR A 174 6.12 10.23 5.71
CA TYR A 174 6.63 11.59 5.57
C TYR A 174 6.01 12.55 6.58
N LYS A 175 4.67 12.58 6.69
CA LYS A 175 3.96 13.52 7.59
C LYS A 175 4.21 13.21 9.05
N VAL A 176 4.28 11.93 9.44
CA VAL A 176 4.65 11.56 10.82
C VAL A 176 6.05 12.07 11.15
N ILE A 177 7.03 11.87 10.28
CA ILE A 177 8.40 12.36 10.49
C ILE A 177 8.44 13.89 10.49
N LEU A 178 7.77 14.55 9.55
CA LEU A 178 7.69 16.00 9.48
C LEU A 178 7.11 16.61 10.77
N PHE A 179 6.00 16.08 11.26
CA PHE A 179 5.34 16.60 12.46
C PHE A 179 6.09 16.28 13.75
N ALA A 180 6.79 15.14 13.79
CA ALA A 180 7.61 14.76 14.94
C ALA A 180 8.89 15.59 15.05
N THR A 181 9.52 15.91 13.92
CA THR A 181 10.82 16.59 13.88
C THR A 181 10.70 18.11 13.68
N HIS A 182 9.58 18.59 13.12
CA HIS A 182 9.39 19.95 12.62
C HIS A 182 10.42 20.37 11.55
N ARG A 183 11.15 19.42 10.95
CA ARG A 183 12.18 19.66 9.92
C ARG A 183 11.62 19.41 8.53
N LYS A 184 11.35 20.47 7.77
CA LYS A 184 10.78 20.38 6.41
C LYS A 184 11.74 19.79 5.37
N ASP A 185 13.02 19.84 5.64
CA ASP A 185 14.12 19.35 4.80
C ASP A 185 14.60 17.93 5.16
N TYR A 186 13.96 17.29 6.15
CA TYR A 186 14.33 15.94 6.57
C TYR A 186 14.11 14.89 5.46
N ILE A 187 13.02 15.00 4.72
CA ILE A 187 12.71 14.18 3.55
C ILE A 187 12.37 15.13 2.39
N HIS A 188 13.16 15.08 1.33
CA HIS A 188 12.92 15.90 0.13
C HIS A 188 11.85 15.25 -0.74
N LEU A 189 10.88 16.07 -1.18
CA LEU A 189 9.76 15.62 -2.00
C LEU A 189 10.13 15.56 -3.49
N SER A 190 9.63 14.55 -4.16
CA SER A 190 9.64 14.46 -5.62
C SER A 190 8.57 15.36 -6.23
N LEU A 191 8.80 15.79 -7.49
CA LEU A 191 7.83 16.51 -8.31
C LEU A 191 7.21 15.56 -9.34
N GLU A 192 5.88 15.50 -9.34
CA GLU A 192 5.11 14.73 -10.33
C GLU A 192 4.07 15.65 -10.98
N ASN A 193 4.19 15.88 -12.29
CA ASN A 193 3.29 16.77 -13.04
C ASN A 193 3.12 18.17 -12.41
N GLY A 194 4.22 18.73 -11.87
CA GLY A 194 4.22 20.05 -11.21
C GLY A 194 3.65 20.09 -9.79
N LYS A 195 3.29 18.93 -9.22
CA LYS A 195 2.83 18.78 -7.83
C LYS A 195 3.87 18.05 -6.99
N ASN A 196 3.97 18.41 -5.72
CA ASN A 196 4.78 17.67 -4.78
C ASN A 196 4.14 16.29 -4.53
N PHE A 197 4.99 15.27 -4.46
CA PHE A 197 4.63 13.89 -4.19
C PHE A 197 5.70 13.25 -3.31
N VAL A 198 5.30 12.32 -2.45
CA VAL A 198 6.25 11.53 -1.65
C VAL A 198 6.48 10.19 -2.34
N GLY A 199 7.59 10.05 -3.06
CA GLY A 199 8.03 8.75 -3.59
C GLY A 199 8.46 7.82 -2.47
N ILE A 200 8.37 6.50 -2.69
CA ILE A 200 8.92 5.54 -1.72
C ILE A 200 10.43 5.75 -1.57
N ASP A 201 11.10 6.06 -2.66
CA ASP A 201 12.55 6.31 -2.71
C ASP A 201 12.96 7.61 -1.99
N ASP A 202 12.09 8.63 -1.90
CA ASP A 202 12.35 9.84 -1.12
C ASP A 202 12.52 9.52 0.38
N LEU A 203 11.85 8.46 0.87
CA LEU A 203 11.87 8.10 2.28
C LEU A 203 13.24 7.56 2.73
N TYR A 204 13.99 6.89 1.86
CA TYR A 204 15.25 6.24 2.25
C TYR A 204 16.49 6.76 1.51
N LEU A 205 16.33 7.49 0.42
CA LEU A 205 17.44 8.13 -0.30
C LEU A 205 17.72 9.55 0.22
N ASN A 206 17.97 9.65 1.53
CA ASN A 206 18.28 10.91 2.20
C ASN A 206 19.38 10.71 3.24
N ILE A 207 19.99 11.81 3.69
CA ILE A 207 21.13 11.80 4.61
C ILE A 207 20.79 11.38 6.04
N HIS A 208 19.49 11.36 6.38
CA HIS A 208 18.99 11.05 7.72
C HIS A 208 18.59 9.59 7.88
N SER A 209 18.74 8.78 6.82
CA SER A 209 18.39 7.37 6.84
C SER A 209 19.62 6.49 6.71
N THR A 210 19.72 5.47 7.58
CA THR A 210 20.79 4.47 7.57
C THR A 210 20.18 3.08 7.40
N LEU A 211 20.65 2.32 6.40
CA LEU A 211 20.21 0.95 6.17
C LEU A 211 20.61 0.05 7.35
N LEU A 212 19.64 -0.60 7.97
CA LEU A 212 19.87 -1.60 9.02
C LEU A 212 19.93 -3.01 8.45
N ILE A 213 18.95 -3.39 7.63
CA ILE A 213 18.87 -4.71 7.01
C ILE A 213 18.14 -4.62 5.67
N LYS A 214 18.55 -5.45 4.72
CA LYS A 214 17.92 -5.65 3.42
C LYS A 214 17.91 -7.14 3.08
N LYS A 215 16.78 -7.65 2.62
CA LYS A 215 16.62 -9.04 2.17
C LYS A 215 15.86 -9.09 0.85
N ASN A 216 16.31 -9.94 -0.05
CA ASN A 216 15.58 -10.30 -1.27
C ASN A 216 15.31 -11.80 -1.21
N TYR A 217 14.05 -12.20 -1.32
CA TYR A 217 13.61 -13.60 -1.25
C TYR A 217 13.66 -14.30 -2.61
N GLU A 218 13.69 -13.55 -3.73
CA GLU A 218 13.69 -14.11 -5.08
C GLU A 218 15.07 -14.60 -5.56
N LYS A 219 16.17 -14.27 -4.85
CA LYS A 219 17.55 -14.57 -5.28
C LYS A 219 18.10 -15.91 -4.79
N ASN A 220 17.27 -16.83 -4.32
CA ASN A 220 17.71 -18.13 -3.84
C ASN A 220 17.30 -19.28 -4.77
N HIS A 221 17.39 -19.06 -6.10
CA HIS A 221 17.28 -20.13 -7.09
C HIS A 221 18.53 -20.22 -7.94
#